data_e7cea6443c18dea67bc9af5843fea83f
#
_entry.id   e7cea6443c18dea67bc9af5843fea83f
#
_cell.length_a   1.000
_cell.length_b   1.000
_cell.length_c   1.000
_cell.angle_alpha   90.00
_cell.angle_beta   90.00
_cell.angle_gamma   90.00
#
_symmetry.space_group_name_H-M   'P 1'
#
loop_
_entity.id
_entity.type
_entity.pdbx_description
1 polymer ?
#
loop_
_entity_poly.entity_id
_entity_poly.type
_entity_poly.pdbx_seq_one_letter_code
_entity_poly.pdbx_strand_id
1 'polypeptide(L)'
;MSDHDHDHDHEHEHEHDHPHEPVAGDDSPAAARAGALEELLVGKGVVRREEVRKEIDWLVSRRPGDGARLVARAWVDPGFKERLLADARAAALELGLDPGPSPVVVAVENTDRVHHMVVCTLCSCYPRGLLGPPPDWYKSLPYRSRAVSDPRGVLEEFGVQLEDGVELRVLDSTADIRYLVLPRRPEGSDGLSEDELASLVTRDSMIGVAQPAS
;
A
#
# COMPACT_ATOMS: atom_id res chain seq x y z
N MET A 1 -10.93 -50.82 17.27
CA MET A 1 -9.98 -50.17 16.35
C MET A 1 -10.75 -48.96 15.85
N SER A 2 -10.55 -47.86 16.49
CA SER A 2 -11.30 -46.61 16.25
C SER A 2 -10.34 -45.62 15.64
N ASP A 3 -10.58 -45.29 14.39
CA ASP A 3 -9.91 -44.19 13.69
C ASP A 3 -10.49 -42.87 14.20
N HIS A 4 -9.63 -42.03 14.72
CA HIS A 4 -9.94 -40.63 15.04
C HIS A 4 -9.34 -39.73 13.96
N ASP A 5 -10.20 -39.35 13.01
CA ASP A 5 -9.94 -38.22 12.13
C ASP A 5 -10.06 -36.95 12.97
N HIS A 6 -8.98 -36.21 13.08
CA HIS A 6 -8.95 -34.83 13.57
C HIS A 6 -8.89 -33.91 12.38
N ASP A 7 -10.06 -33.47 11.91
CA ASP A 7 -10.20 -32.27 11.07
C ASP A 7 -9.84 -31.05 11.93
N HIS A 8 -8.73 -30.41 11.59
CA HIS A 8 -8.39 -29.08 12.07
C HIS A 8 -8.85 -28.07 11.02
N ASP A 9 -10.08 -27.61 11.14
CA ASP A 9 -10.55 -26.41 10.49
C ASP A 9 -9.80 -25.21 11.07
N HIS A 10 -8.81 -24.70 10.34
CA HIS A 10 -8.24 -23.40 10.59
C HIS A 10 -9.12 -22.34 9.90
N GLU A 11 -10.09 -21.84 10.62
CA GLU A 11 -10.77 -20.59 10.26
C GLU A 11 -9.74 -19.45 10.30
N HIS A 12 -9.27 -19.03 9.15
CA HIS A 12 -8.54 -17.79 9.01
C HIS A 12 -9.55 -16.65 9.06
N GLU A 13 -9.75 -16.08 10.23
CA GLU A 13 -10.43 -14.79 10.38
C GLU A 13 -9.62 -13.73 9.61
N HIS A 14 -10.16 -13.29 8.49
CA HIS A 14 -9.68 -12.10 7.80
C HIS A 14 -10.01 -10.90 8.68
N GLU A 15 -9.01 -10.39 9.35
CA GLU A 15 -9.08 -9.16 10.11
C GLU A 15 -9.35 -8.00 9.13
N HIS A 16 -10.63 -7.60 9.05
CA HIS A 16 -11.05 -6.44 8.30
C HIS A 16 -10.36 -5.19 8.85
N ASP A 17 -9.88 -4.36 7.93
CA ASP A 17 -9.17 -3.09 8.14
C ASP A 17 -9.97 -2.18 9.10
N HIS A 18 -9.72 -2.32 10.40
CA HIS A 18 -10.20 -1.36 11.39
C HIS A 18 -9.28 -0.13 11.33
N PRO A 19 -9.83 1.09 11.30
CA PRO A 19 -9.00 2.27 11.38
C PRO A 19 -8.18 2.19 12.66
N HIS A 20 -6.83 2.15 12.51
CA HIS A 20 -5.94 2.20 13.65
C HIS A 20 -6.17 3.52 14.40
N GLU A 21 -6.90 3.44 15.51
CA GLU A 21 -6.85 4.52 16.48
C GLU A 21 -5.38 4.70 16.93
N PRO A 22 -4.91 5.93 17.07
CA PRO A 22 -3.56 6.15 17.59
C PRO A 22 -3.46 5.47 18.95
N VAL A 23 -2.63 4.43 19.04
CA VAL A 23 -2.38 3.72 20.30
C VAL A 23 -1.74 4.72 21.26
N ALA A 24 -2.52 5.25 22.17
CA ALA A 24 -2.02 6.07 23.26
C ALA A 24 -1.24 5.13 24.19
N GLY A 25 0.11 5.28 24.19
CA GLY A 25 1.01 4.59 25.10
C GLY A 25 1.39 3.18 24.63
N ASP A 26 2.17 3.07 23.57
CA ASP A 26 2.89 1.82 23.27
C ASP A 26 4.04 1.66 24.28
N ASP A 27 3.83 0.88 25.35
CA ASP A 27 4.84 0.55 26.36
C ASP A 27 5.78 -0.58 25.89
N SER A 28 5.79 -0.88 24.58
CA SER A 28 6.65 -1.93 24.06
C SER A 28 8.15 -1.62 24.24
N PRO A 29 9.00 -2.64 24.36
CA PRO A 29 10.45 -2.43 24.41
C PRO A 29 11.00 -1.72 23.17
N ALA A 30 10.28 -1.78 22.05
CA ALA A 30 10.63 -1.08 20.82
C ALA A 30 10.34 0.42 20.94
N ALA A 31 9.18 0.80 21.45
CA ALA A 31 8.81 2.20 21.70
C ALA A 31 9.74 2.84 22.73
N ALA A 32 10.07 2.16 23.83
CA ALA A 32 11.03 2.63 24.82
C ALA A 32 12.42 2.89 24.21
N ARG A 33 12.89 1.98 23.33
CA ARG A 33 14.17 2.19 22.62
C ARG A 33 14.13 3.34 21.64
N ALA A 34 13.03 3.52 20.91
CA ALA A 34 12.85 4.64 20.00
C ALA A 34 12.86 5.98 20.74
N GLY A 35 12.16 6.09 21.88
CA GLY A 35 12.16 7.27 22.72
C GLY A 35 13.55 7.60 23.29
N ALA A 36 14.28 6.58 23.79
CA ALA A 36 15.64 6.79 24.30
C ALA A 36 16.61 7.25 23.19
N LEU A 37 16.44 6.73 21.96
CA LEU A 37 17.23 7.16 20.80
C LEU A 37 16.90 8.61 20.44
N GLU A 38 15.62 8.99 20.40
CA GLU A 38 15.19 10.36 20.14
C GLU A 38 15.83 11.33 21.17
N GLU A 39 15.73 11.01 22.47
CA GLU A 39 16.32 11.84 23.52
C GLU A 39 17.82 12.00 23.36
N LEU A 40 18.52 10.92 23.02
CA LEU A 40 19.97 10.96 22.79
C LEU A 40 20.33 11.85 21.57
N LEU A 41 19.60 11.74 20.48
CA LEU A 41 19.86 12.53 19.27
C LEU A 41 19.52 14.00 19.45
N VAL A 42 18.45 14.31 20.17
CA VAL A 42 18.07 15.67 20.54
C VAL A 42 19.12 16.26 21.50
N GLY A 43 19.53 15.49 22.53
CA GLY A 43 20.56 15.92 23.47
C GLY A 43 21.93 16.19 22.83
N LYS A 44 22.25 15.48 21.74
CA LYS A 44 23.46 15.72 20.93
C LYS A 44 23.31 16.83 19.88
N GLY A 45 22.14 17.41 19.74
CA GLY A 45 21.86 18.45 18.73
C GLY A 45 21.87 17.93 17.27
N VAL A 46 21.72 16.61 17.07
CA VAL A 46 21.68 15.99 15.75
C VAL A 46 20.33 16.24 15.08
N VAL A 47 19.24 16.19 15.86
CA VAL A 47 17.88 16.49 15.42
C VAL A 47 17.19 17.40 16.44
N ARG A 48 16.19 18.15 16.01
CA ARG A 48 15.31 18.91 16.90
C ARG A 48 14.02 18.13 17.16
N ARG A 49 13.54 18.13 18.38
CA ARG A 49 12.29 17.43 18.75
C ARG A 49 11.09 17.85 17.89
N GLU A 50 11.04 19.11 17.50
CA GLU A 50 9.99 19.64 16.62
C GLU A 50 10.06 19.04 15.21
N GLU A 51 11.26 18.78 14.71
CA GLU A 51 11.45 18.13 13.40
C GLU A 51 10.97 16.69 13.44
N VAL A 52 11.32 15.94 14.48
CA VAL A 52 10.85 14.56 14.69
C VAL A 52 9.32 14.54 14.77
N ARG A 53 8.73 15.42 15.57
CA ARG A 53 7.26 15.49 15.69
C ARG A 53 6.59 15.83 14.36
N LYS A 54 7.12 16.80 13.63
CA LYS A 54 6.60 17.17 12.31
C LYS A 54 6.59 15.98 11.34
N GLU A 55 7.66 15.18 11.33
CA GLU A 55 7.74 13.98 10.48
C GLU A 55 6.75 12.89 10.90
N ILE A 56 6.57 12.71 12.22
CA ILE A 56 5.56 11.78 12.76
C ILE A 56 4.16 12.26 12.37
N ASP A 57 3.82 13.52 12.60
CA ASP A 57 2.52 14.10 12.29
C ASP A 57 2.24 14.02 10.79
N TRP A 58 3.25 14.29 9.95
CA TRP A 58 3.14 14.12 8.51
C TRP A 58 2.83 12.67 8.15
N LEU A 59 3.56 11.69 8.69
CA LEU A 59 3.35 10.28 8.39
C LEU A 59 1.97 9.77 8.85
N VAL A 60 1.56 10.15 10.06
CA VAL A 60 0.26 9.76 10.64
C VAL A 60 -0.91 10.40 9.90
N SER A 61 -0.72 11.57 9.27
CA SER A 61 -1.76 12.22 8.47
C SER A 61 -2.02 11.55 7.12
N ARG A 62 -1.12 10.68 6.64
CA ARG A 62 -1.25 10.01 5.34
C ARG A 62 -2.23 8.87 5.39
N ARG A 63 -3.07 8.75 4.36
CA ARG A 63 -4.12 7.73 4.29
C ARG A 63 -4.21 7.12 2.89
N PRO A 64 -4.70 5.89 2.76
CA PRO A 64 -4.93 5.28 1.45
C PRO A 64 -5.86 6.12 0.55
N GLY A 65 -6.76 6.90 1.13
CA GLY A 65 -7.64 7.83 0.40
C GLY A 65 -6.88 8.86 -0.44
N ASP A 66 -5.65 9.24 -0.06
CA ASP A 66 -4.84 10.14 -0.87
C ASP A 66 -4.45 9.48 -2.20
N GLY A 67 -4.00 8.23 -2.16
CA GLY A 67 -3.73 7.43 -3.36
C GLY A 67 -5.01 7.12 -4.16
N ALA A 68 -6.13 6.85 -3.47
CA ALA A 68 -7.41 6.60 -4.11
C ALA A 68 -7.89 7.78 -4.97
N ARG A 69 -7.66 9.01 -4.52
CA ARG A 69 -7.96 10.23 -5.31
C ARG A 69 -7.13 10.31 -6.60
N LEU A 70 -5.85 9.89 -6.57
CA LEU A 70 -5.03 9.81 -7.77
C LEU A 70 -5.60 8.80 -8.77
N VAL A 71 -6.00 7.63 -8.28
CA VAL A 71 -6.59 6.56 -9.09
C VAL A 71 -7.92 7.02 -9.70
N ALA A 72 -8.82 7.56 -8.91
CA ALA A 72 -10.13 8.04 -9.38
C ALA A 72 -9.98 9.12 -10.44
N ARG A 73 -9.09 10.11 -10.22
CA ARG A 73 -8.79 11.13 -11.23
C ARG A 73 -8.23 10.52 -12.52
N ALA A 74 -7.35 9.55 -12.43
CA ALA A 74 -6.79 8.88 -13.61
C ALA A 74 -7.85 8.07 -14.39
N TRP A 75 -8.89 7.58 -13.73
CA TRP A 75 -9.97 6.87 -14.40
C TRP A 75 -10.90 7.79 -15.18
N VAL A 76 -11.06 9.06 -14.78
CA VAL A 76 -11.96 10.03 -15.43
C VAL A 76 -11.26 11.01 -16.36
N ASP A 77 -9.95 11.22 -16.18
CA ASP A 77 -9.14 12.14 -16.98
C ASP A 77 -7.95 11.40 -17.61
N PRO A 78 -8.05 11.01 -18.91
CA PRO A 78 -6.97 10.34 -19.63
C PRO A 78 -5.67 11.15 -19.68
N GLY A 79 -5.75 12.47 -19.78
CA GLY A 79 -4.57 13.34 -19.78
C GLY A 79 -3.87 13.36 -18.43
N PHE A 80 -4.63 13.33 -17.32
CA PHE A 80 -4.05 13.15 -15.99
C PHE A 80 -3.43 11.77 -15.83
N LYS A 81 -4.07 10.70 -16.34
CA LYS A 81 -3.51 9.36 -16.31
C LYS A 81 -2.14 9.29 -17.01
N GLU A 82 -2.01 9.90 -18.18
CA GLU A 82 -0.72 9.97 -18.87
C GLU A 82 0.35 10.66 -18.02
N ARG A 83 0.01 11.78 -17.38
CA ARG A 83 0.94 12.48 -16.47
C ARG A 83 1.29 11.67 -15.24
N LEU A 84 0.31 10.99 -14.63
CA LEU A 84 0.52 10.10 -13.48
C LEU A 84 1.48 8.96 -13.81
N LEU A 85 1.32 8.34 -14.97
CA LEU A 85 2.19 7.25 -15.40
C LEU A 85 3.60 7.73 -15.78
N ALA A 86 3.74 8.99 -16.24
CA ALA A 86 5.02 9.60 -16.55
C ALA A 86 5.77 10.09 -15.30
N ASP A 87 5.08 10.74 -14.36
CA ASP A 87 5.63 11.28 -13.11
C ASP A 87 4.55 11.32 -12.03
N ALA A 88 4.50 10.24 -11.24
CA ALA A 88 3.50 10.11 -10.18
C ALA A 88 3.65 11.18 -9.08
N ARG A 89 4.87 11.68 -8.85
CA ARG A 89 5.11 12.74 -7.88
C ARG A 89 4.52 14.08 -8.36
N ALA A 90 4.79 14.46 -9.59
CA ALA A 90 4.23 15.69 -10.17
C ALA A 90 2.70 15.62 -10.20
N ALA A 91 2.12 14.51 -10.62
CA ALA A 91 0.66 14.31 -10.64
C ALA A 91 0.03 14.38 -9.24
N ALA A 92 0.69 13.85 -8.21
CA ALA A 92 0.22 13.98 -6.82
C ALA A 92 0.18 15.45 -6.38
N LEU A 93 1.21 16.21 -6.68
CA LEU A 93 1.28 17.64 -6.37
C LEU A 93 0.21 18.46 -7.09
N GLU A 94 -0.20 18.09 -8.32
CA GLU A 94 -1.33 18.73 -9.03
C GLU A 94 -2.64 18.63 -8.23
N LEU A 95 -2.84 17.53 -7.47
CA LEU A 95 -4.00 17.35 -6.60
C LEU A 95 -3.80 17.89 -5.17
N GLY A 96 -2.70 18.60 -4.92
CA GLY A 96 -2.36 19.11 -3.58
C GLY A 96 -1.95 18.01 -2.61
N LEU A 97 -1.59 16.82 -3.09
CA LEU A 97 -1.10 15.72 -2.28
C LEU A 97 0.43 15.80 -2.20
N ASP A 98 0.97 15.69 -0.99
CA ASP A 98 2.42 15.66 -0.78
C ASP A 98 2.90 14.21 -0.61
N PRO A 99 3.56 13.62 -1.62
CA PRO A 99 4.11 12.27 -1.52
C PRO A 99 5.33 12.16 -0.59
N GLY A 100 5.73 13.27 0.04
CA GLY A 100 6.84 13.35 0.98
C GLY A 100 8.23 13.38 0.35
N PRO A 101 9.28 13.35 1.16
CA PRO A 101 10.67 13.40 0.71
C PRO A 101 11.14 12.09 0.08
N SER A 102 10.24 11.14 -0.07
CA SER A 102 10.54 9.80 -0.59
C SER A 102 11.15 9.81 -1.98
N PRO A 103 11.89 8.73 -2.28
CA PRO A 103 12.46 8.47 -3.59
C PRO A 103 11.38 8.46 -4.69
N VAL A 104 11.79 8.15 -5.89
CA VAL A 104 10.93 8.11 -7.07
C VAL A 104 9.71 7.20 -6.81
N VAL A 105 8.51 7.73 -7.03
CA VAL A 105 7.28 6.95 -7.08
C VAL A 105 6.94 6.70 -8.54
N VAL A 106 6.81 5.44 -8.91
CA VAL A 106 6.46 5.00 -10.26
C VAL A 106 5.03 4.45 -10.24
N ALA A 107 4.13 5.06 -10.98
CA ALA A 107 2.80 4.51 -11.20
C ALA A 107 2.85 3.49 -12.35
N VAL A 108 2.14 2.37 -12.17
CA VAL A 108 2.00 1.29 -13.17
C VAL A 108 0.54 0.93 -13.35
N GLU A 109 0.09 0.75 -14.57
CA GLU A 109 -1.32 0.49 -14.88
C GLU A 109 -1.60 -1.01 -15.04
N ASN A 110 -2.62 -1.51 -14.35
CA ASN A 110 -3.21 -2.81 -14.63
C ASN A 110 -4.13 -2.71 -15.85
N THR A 111 -4.01 -3.67 -16.75
CA THR A 111 -4.79 -3.77 -17.99
C THR A 111 -5.43 -5.15 -18.10
N ASP A 112 -6.17 -5.41 -19.19
CA ASP A 112 -6.72 -6.74 -19.50
C ASP A 112 -5.63 -7.80 -19.70
N ARG A 113 -4.38 -7.39 -19.94
CA ARG A 113 -3.28 -8.30 -20.27
C ARG A 113 -2.18 -8.34 -19.21
N VAL A 114 -2.10 -7.34 -18.35
CA VAL A 114 -1.03 -7.21 -17.37
C VAL A 114 -1.60 -6.83 -16.02
N HIS A 115 -1.22 -7.58 -15.01
CA HIS A 115 -1.48 -7.29 -13.61
C HIS A 115 -0.15 -7.06 -12.88
N HIS A 116 -0.08 -6.01 -12.08
CA HIS A 116 1.10 -5.69 -11.28
C HIS A 116 0.83 -5.98 -9.81
N MET A 117 1.81 -6.57 -9.14
CA MET A 117 1.81 -6.79 -7.70
C MET A 117 3.10 -6.20 -7.11
N VAL A 118 2.99 -5.42 -6.05
CA VAL A 118 4.13 -4.74 -5.42
C VAL A 118 4.58 -5.50 -4.18
N VAL A 119 5.89 -5.66 -4.04
CA VAL A 119 6.55 -6.24 -2.87
C VAL A 119 7.79 -5.41 -2.51
N CYS A 120 8.30 -5.58 -1.31
CA CYS A 120 9.69 -5.25 -0.99
C CYS A 120 10.35 -6.47 -0.35
N THR A 121 11.24 -7.15 -1.10
CA THR A 121 11.88 -8.39 -0.64
C THR A 121 12.89 -8.15 0.50
N LEU A 122 13.44 -6.96 0.61
CA LEU A 122 14.47 -6.63 1.60
C LEU A 122 13.93 -6.11 2.93
N CYS A 123 12.92 -5.24 2.88
CA CYS A 123 12.41 -4.58 4.08
C CYS A 123 10.89 -4.33 3.99
N SER A 124 10.47 -3.09 3.88
CA SER A 124 9.05 -2.69 3.78
C SER A 124 8.91 -1.41 2.97
N CYS A 125 9.68 -1.28 1.89
CA CYS A 125 9.62 -0.14 0.98
C CYS A 125 8.24 -0.02 0.35
N TYR A 126 7.59 1.12 0.55
CA TYR A 126 6.18 1.32 0.32
C TYR A 126 5.90 2.81 0.08
N PRO A 127 4.98 3.20 -0.79
CA PRO A 127 4.69 4.62 -1.08
C PRO A 127 3.88 5.28 0.04
N ARG A 128 4.47 5.39 1.23
CA ARG A 128 3.83 5.86 2.47
C ARG A 128 3.20 7.24 2.36
N GLY A 129 3.80 8.13 1.56
CA GLY A 129 3.27 9.48 1.36
C GLY A 129 1.91 9.52 0.65
N LEU A 130 1.54 8.45 -0.05
CA LEU A 130 0.28 8.34 -0.79
C LEU A 130 -0.68 7.31 -0.19
N LEU A 131 -0.17 6.30 0.52
CA LEU A 131 -0.98 5.18 1.00
C LEU A 131 -1.00 5.06 2.54
N GLY A 132 -0.33 5.96 3.26
CA GLY A 132 -0.17 5.86 4.70
C GLY A 132 0.80 4.74 5.13
N PRO A 133 0.73 4.26 6.38
CA PRO A 133 1.57 3.15 6.86
C PRO A 133 1.27 1.84 6.11
N PRO A 134 2.29 1.00 5.82
CA PRO A 134 2.06 -0.31 5.23
C PRO A 134 1.34 -1.24 6.21
N PRO A 135 0.46 -2.13 5.72
CA PRO A 135 -0.17 -3.16 6.54
C PRO A 135 0.87 -4.16 7.06
N ASP A 136 0.56 -4.85 8.16
CA ASP A 136 1.51 -5.76 8.79
C ASP A 136 1.85 -6.95 7.90
N TRP A 137 0.87 -7.47 7.15
CA TRP A 137 1.12 -8.56 6.21
C TRP A 137 2.13 -8.19 5.12
N TYR A 138 2.16 -6.92 4.65
CA TYR A 138 3.12 -6.44 3.63
C TYR A 138 4.58 -6.55 4.11
N LYS A 139 4.80 -6.40 5.41
CA LYS A 139 6.13 -6.50 6.06
C LYS A 139 6.51 -7.94 6.40
N SER A 140 5.57 -8.87 6.37
CA SER A 140 5.77 -10.26 6.80
C SER A 140 6.75 -11.00 5.90
N LEU A 141 7.56 -11.88 6.48
CA LEU A 141 8.46 -12.75 5.73
C LEU A 141 7.72 -13.70 4.76
N PRO A 142 6.58 -14.32 5.15
CA PRO A 142 5.80 -15.15 4.24
C PRO A 142 5.37 -14.42 2.98
N TYR A 143 4.75 -13.23 3.10
CA TYR A 143 4.35 -12.44 1.94
C TYR A 143 5.55 -12.11 1.05
N ARG A 144 6.62 -11.56 1.63
CA ARG A 144 7.80 -11.11 0.90
C ARG A 144 8.50 -12.23 0.13
N SER A 145 8.55 -13.42 0.70
CA SER A 145 9.12 -14.61 0.09
C SER A 145 8.22 -15.19 -1.00
N ARG A 146 6.92 -15.34 -0.70
CA ARG A 146 5.96 -15.97 -1.61
C ARG A 146 5.56 -15.07 -2.77
N ALA A 147 5.53 -13.77 -2.59
CA ALA A 147 5.28 -12.82 -3.67
C ALA A 147 6.23 -12.99 -4.86
N VAL A 148 7.44 -13.53 -4.66
CA VAL A 148 8.42 -13.80 -5.71
C VAL A 148 8.37 -15.25 -6.20
N SER A 149 8.17 -16.21 -5.29
CA SER A 149 8.23 -17.64 -5.63
C SER A 149 6.89 -18.21 -6.13
N ASP A 150 5.76 -17.68 -5.63
CA ASP A 150 4.40 -18.11 -5.95
C ASP A 150 3.43 -16.91 -5.94
N PRO A 151 3.61 -15.92 -6.82
CA PRO A 151 2.80 -14.70 -6.78
C PRO A 151 1.32 -14.92 -7.13
N ARG A 152 1.00 -15.92 -7.97
CA ARG A 152 -0.41 -16.25 -8.28
C ARG A 152 -1.11 -16.87 -7.09
N GLY A 153 -0.47 -17.79 -6.37
CA GLY A 153 -1.01 -18.35 -5.14
C GLY A 153 -1.22 -17.30 -4.04
N VAL A 154 -0.33 -16.31 -3.96
CA VAL A 154 -0.54 -15.16 -3.04
C VAL A 154 -1.78 -14.37 -3.46
N LEU A 155 -1.97 -14.06 -4.75
CA LEU A 155 -3.17 -13.34 -5.22
C LEU A 155 -4.46 -14.11 -4.94
N GLU A 156 -4.45 -15.43 -5.12
CA GLU A 156 -5.60 -16.29 -4.83
C GLU A 156 -5.99 -16.23 -3.35
N GLU A 157 -5.02 -16.21 -2.43
CA GLU A 157 -5.26 -16.04 -0.98
C GLU A 157 -5.87 -14.68 -0.64
N PHE A 158 -5.57 -13.63 -1.43
CA PHE A 158 -6.22 -12.32 -1.34
C PHE A 158 -7.54 -12.23 -2.12
N GLY A 159 -8.02 -13.34 -2.70
CA GLY A 159 -9.27 -13.41 -3.46
C GLY A 159 -9.18 -12.89 -4.90
N VAL A 160 -7.97 -12.69 -5.42
CA VAL A 160 -7.75 -12.24 -6.81
C VAL A 160 -7.41 -13.44 -7.69
N GLN A 161 -8.31 -13.77 -8.63
CA GLN A 161 -8.06 -14.78 -9.64
C GLN A 161 -7.76 -14.10 -10.98
N LEU A 162 -6.60 -14.39 -11.55
CA LEU A 162 -6.20 -13.89 -12.85
C LEU A 162 -6.44 -14.95 -13.93
N GLU A 163 -7.03 -14.53 -15.05
CA GLU A 163 -7.17 -15.39 -16.23
C GLU A 163 -5.80 -15.87 -16.74
N ASP A 164 -5.78 -17.03 -17.39
CA ASP A 164 -4.54 -17.68 -17.87
C ASP A 164 -3.73 -16.81 -18.84
N GLY A 165 -4.36 -15.91 -19.57
CA GLY A 165 -3.71 -15.00 -20.52
C GLY A 165 -3.15 -13.72 -19.91
N VAL A 166 -3.36 -13.47 -18.62
CA VAL A 166 -2.90 -12.24 -17.96
C VAL A 166 -1.46 -12.42 -17.45
N GLU A 167 -0.57 -11.57 -17.91
CA GLU A 167 0.80 -11.51 -17.41
C GLU A 167 0.83 -10.90 -15.99
N LEU A 168 1.39 -11.62 -15.03
CA LEU A 168 1.61 -11.10 -13.67
C LEU A 168 3.04 -10.59 -13.54
N ARG A 169 3.17 -9.31 -13.21
CA ARG A 169 4.45 -8.64 -12.96
C ARG A 169 4.60 -8.30 -11.49
N VAL A 170 5.58 -8.92 -10.84
CA VAL A 170 5.95 -8.60 -9.46
C VAL A 170 7.00 -7.49 -9.49
N LEU A 171 6.69 -6.38 -8.81
CA LEU A 171 7.54 -5.20 -8.75
C LEU A 171 8.16 -5.09 -7.36
N ASP A 172 9.49 -5.19 -7.29
CA ASP A 172 10.23 -5.11 -6.03
C ASP A 172 10.59 -3.65 -5.73
N SER A 173 9.92 -3.06 -4.75
CA SER A 173 10.24 -1.71 -4.26
C SER A 173 11.61 -1.70 -3.55
N THR A 174 12.40 -0.68 -3.83
CA THR A 174 13.74 -0.53 -3.25
C THR A 174 13.86 0.73 -2.37
N ALA A 175 15.05 1.03 -1.87
CA ALA A 175 15.30 2.30 -1.18
C ALA A 175 15.04 3.52 -2.07
N ASP A 176 15.21 3.39 -3.38
CA ASP A 176 15.16 4.50 -4.33
C ASP A 176 13.84 4.58 -5.11
N ILE A 177 13.10 3.47 -5.24
CA ILE A 177 11.88 3.38 -6.04
C ILE A 177 10.74 2.80 -5.22
N ARG A 178 9.56 3.42 -5.31
CA ARG A 178 8.29 2.94 -4.78
C ARG A 178 7.32 2.79 -5.94
N TYR A 179 6.51 1.76 -5.91
CA TYR A 179 5.49 1.52 -6.94
C TYR A 179 4.10 1.81 -6.39
N LEU A 180 3.27 2.43 -7.23
CA LEU A 180 1.83 2.61 -7.04
C LEU A 180 1.11 1.93 -8.19
N VAL A 181 0.26 0.97 -7.92
CA VAL A 181 -0.57 0.35 -8.94
C VAL A 181 -1.79 1.22 -9.20
N LEU A 182 -2.03 1.54 -10.48
CA LEU A 182 -3.29 2.05 -10.98
C LEU A 182 -4.15 0.84 -11.37
N PRO A 183 -5.11 0.43 -10.53
CA PRO A 183 -5.96 -0.72 -10.84
C PRO A 183 -6.92 -0.40 -11.97
N ARG A 184 -7.47 -1.45 -12.60
CA ARG A 184 -8.51 -1.28 -13.61
C ARG A 184 -9.75 -0.65 -12.99
N ARG A 185 -10.39 0.24 -13.75
CA ARG A 185 -11.67 0.80 -13.37
C ARG A 185 -12.71 -0.33 -13.33
N PRO A 186 -13.52 -0.45 -12.25
CA PRO A 186 -14.56 -1.47 -12.16
C PRO A 186 -15.60 -1.33 -13.27
N GLU A 187 -16.09 -2.45 -13.79
CA GLU A 187 -17.21 -2.47 -14.72
C GLU A 187 -18.47 -1.92 -14.02
N GLY A 188 -19.31 -1.23 -14.77
CA GLY A 188 -20.53 -0.64 -14.21
C GLY A 188 -20.33 0.64 -13.38
N SER A 189 -19.10 1.12 -13.23
CA SER A 189 -18.79 2.37 -12.52
C SER A 189 -18.97 3.63 -13.38
N ASP A 190 -19.53 3.48 -14.60
CA ASP A 190 -19.82 4.61 -15.45
C ASP A 190 -20.89 5.52 -14.82
N GLY A 191 -20.62 6.83 -14.80
CA GLY A 191 -21.54 7.81 -14.19
C GLY A 191 -21.30 8.08 -12.72
N LEU A 192 -20.43 7.33 -12.04
CA LEU A 192 -20.00 7.67 -10.67
C LEU A 192 -19.13 8.94 -10.70
N SER A 193 -19.32 9.77 -9.69
CA SER A 193 -18.46 10.91 -9.40
C SER A 193 -17.04 10.48 -9.03
N GLU A 194 -16.08 11.38 -9.11
CA GLU A 194 -14.70 11.10 -8.72
C GLU A 194 -14.58 10.66 -7.26
N ASP A 195 -15.37 11.24 -6.35
CA ASP A 195 -15.36 10.85 -4.94
C ASP A 195 -15.96 9.45 -4.72
N GLU A 196 -17.04 9.11 -5.44
CA GLU A 196 -17.60 7.75 -5.42
C GLU A 196 -16.60 6.73 -5.98
N LEU A 197 -15.93 7.05 -7.08
CA LEU A 197 -14.86 6.22 -7.65
C LEU A 197 -13.69 6.04 -6.68
N ALA A 198 -13.29 7.11 -5.98
CA ALA A 198 -12.24 7.02 -4.97
C ALA A 198 -12.60 6.07 -3.82
N SER A 199 -13.88 6.00 -3.45
CA SER A 199 -14.35 5.10 -2.39
C SER A 199 -14.26 3.61 -2.76
N LEU A 200 -14.18 3.29 -4.06
CA LEU A 200 -13.99 1.91 -4.54
C LEU A 200 -12.53 1.44 -4.46
N VAL A 201 -11.60 2.38 -4.31
CA VAL A 201 -10.16 2.11 -4.34
C VAL A 201 -9.66 1.85 -2.93
N THR A 202 -9.09 0.68 -2.72
CA THR A 202 -8.48 0.30 -1.45
C THR A 202 -6.95 0.41 -1.51
N ARG A 203 -6.30 0.43 -0.36
CA ARG A 203 -4.85 0.31 -0.27
C ARG A 203 -4.34 -0.94 -0.99
N ASP A 204 -5.00 -2.05 -0.81
CA ASP A 204 -4.61 -3.35 -1.33
C ASP A 204 -4.76 -3.41 -2.85
N SER A 205 -5.75 -2.72 -3.43
CA SER A 205 -5.85 -2.57 -4.89
C SER A 205 -4.70 -1.73 -5.48
N MET A 206 -4.19 -0.75 -4.72
CA MET A 206 -3.04 0.07 -5.13
C MET A 206 -1.68 -0.60 -4.89
N ILE A 207 -1.66 -1.72 -4.17
CA ILE A 207 -0.51 -2.63 -4.07
C ILE A 207 -0.61 -3.75 -5.13
N GLY A 208 -1.80 -3.96 -5.66
CA GLY A 208 -2.09 -4.97 -6.66
C GLY A 208 -2.43 -6.35 -6.10
N VAL A 209 -2.80 -6.46 -4.83
CA VAL A 209 -3.26 -7.72 -4.21
C VAL A 209 -4.79 -7.80 -4.07
N ALA A 210 -5.51 -6.76 -4.46
CA ALA A 210 -6.96 -6.75 -4.52
C ALA A 210 -7.46 -6.10 -5.82
N GLN A 211 -8.71 -6.34 -6.15
CA GLN A 211 -9.46 -5.55 -7.13
C GLN A 211 -10.15 -4.39 -6.40
N PRO A 212 -10.41 -3.24 -7.06
CA PRO A 212 -11.31 -2.23 -6.52
C PRO A 212 -12.68 -2.82 -6.22
N ALA A 213 -13.39 -2.26 -5.25
CA ALA A 213 -14.76 -2.67 -4.97
C ALA A 213 -15.68 -2.42 -6.19
N SER A 214 -16.69 -3.26 -6.37
CA SER A 214 -17.69 -3.16 -7.43
C SER A 214 -19.01 -2.62 -6.90
#